data_445d65440e93b6b7b38e0d013719a3ac
#
_entry.id   445d65440e93b6b7b38e0d013719a3ac
#
_cell.length_a   1.000
_cell.length_b   1.000
_cell.length_c   1.000
_cell.angle_alpha   90.00
_cell.angle_beta   90.00
_cell.angle_gamma   90.00
#
_symmetry.space_group_name_H-M   'P 1'
#
loop_
_entity.id
_entity.type
_entity.pdbx_description
1 polymer ?
#
loop_
_entity_poly.entity_id
_entity_poly.type
_entity_poly.pdbx_seq_one_letter_code
_entity_poly.pdbx_strand_id
1 'polypeptide(L)'
;RAIWVASLLLALLSITITVNPGLSFETDNAAALALTAQMLALLPPIAYAAAFTDLSAESERLGVSEIESSAPVHPVALAAARVLGALFVMTLPSAGVLLFCAGGQMLHGNAWAVLQSVVLFAGVVLPAALMAASLSAFAGALLPRAVARIVAIVAWLGVLFLTVFVPVSPEPGSLRLHIAADPLAQAFFGSTPLLDYPESAAVSASPFEALALLVFKFAVAAALLAAAAAVARRRSYRCH
;
A
#
# COMPACT_ATOMS: atom_id res chain seq x y z
N ARG A 1 -6.86 3.03 17.81
CA ARG A 1 -7.64 1.78 17.90
C ARG A 1 -8.67 1.68 16.78
N ALA A 2 -9.55 2.69 16.56
CA ALA A 2 -10.58 2.64 15.51
C ALA A 2 -10.02 2.39 14.09
N ILE A 3 -8.93 3.06 13.71
CA ILE A 3 -8.32 2.92 12.39
C ILE A 3 -7.70 1.51 12.20
N TRP A 4 -7.12 0.95 13.25
CA TRP A 4 -6.59 -0.42 13.20
C TRP A 4 -7.73 -1.44 13.01
N VAL A 5 -8.85 -1.25 13.70
CA VAL A 5 -10.07 -2.07 13.49
C VAL A 5 -10.59 -1.91 12.07
N ALA A 6 -10.62 -0.68 11.53
CA ALA A 6 -10.99 -0.44 10.13
C ALA A 6 -10.06 -1.16 9.15
N SER A 7 -8.74 -1.11 9.38
CA SER A 7 -7.76 -1.86 8.58
C SER A 7 -8.00 -3.37 8.64
N LEU A 8 -8.29 -3.91 9.83
CA LEU A 8 -8.61 -5.33 10.00
C LEU A 8 -9.90 -5.70 9.25
N LEU A 9 -10.96 -4.89 9.37
CA LEU A 9 -12.21 -5.15 8.66
C LEU A 9 -12.04 -5.09 7.14
N LEU A 10 -11.26 -4.13 6.63
CA LEU A 10 -10.95 -4.03 5.20
C LEU A 10 -10.07 -5.19 4.72
N ALA A 11 -9.15 -5.67 5.56
CA ALA A 11 -8.35 -6.85 5.23
C ALA A 11 -9.21 -8.13 5.19
N LEU A 12 -10.14 -8.29 6.13
CA LEU A 12 -11.09 -9.42 6.11
C LEU A 12 -12.05 -9.30 4.92
N LEU A 13 -12.52 -8.08 4.62
CA LEU A 13 -13.37 -7.84 3.45
C LEU A 13 -12.65 -8.18 2.14
N SER A 14 -11.33 -8.04 2.07
CA SER A 14 -10.52 -8.40 0.90
C SER A 14 -10.65 -9.90 0.55
N ILE A 15 -10.85 -10.77 1.52
CA ILE A 15 -11.08 -12.22 1.28
C ILE A 15 -12.47 -12.46 0.69
N THR A 16 -13.48 -11.71 1.14
CA THR A 16 -14.88 -11.94 0.76
C THR A 16 -15.24 -11.36 -0.61
N ILE A 17 -14.54 -10.32 -1.04
CA ILE A 17 -14.75 -9.66 -2.35
C ILE A 17 -14.04 -10.43 -3.47
N THR A 18 -13.01 -11.22 -3.18
CA THR A 18 -12.46 -12.16 -4.15
C THR A 18 -13.58 -13.11 -4.56
N VAL A 19 -13.94 -13.08 -5.83
CA VAL A 19 -15.17 -13.60 -6.47
C VAL A 19 -15.50 -15.09 -6.18
N ASN A 20 -14.56 -15.80 -5.56
CA ASN A 20 -14.74 -17.14 -5.02
C ASN A 20 -13.97 -17.25 -3.69
N PRO A 21 -14.62 -17.01 -2.55
CA PRO A 21 -13.96 -17.07 -1.23
C PRO A 21 -13.36 -18.46 -0.90
N GLY A 22 -13.86 -19.52 -1.50
CA GLY A 22 -13.28 -20.87 -1.39
C GLY A 22 -11.95 -21.03 -2.11
N LEU A 23 -11.65 -20.22 -3.13
CA LEU A 23 -10.48 -20.46 -3.99
C LEU A 23 -9.16 -20.02 -3.38
N SER A 24 -9.13 -19.03 -2.48
CA SER A 24 -7.86 -18.48 -1.97
C SER A 24 -7.15 -19.41 -0.99
N PHE A 25 -7.86 -20.18 -0.21
CA PHE A 25 -7.30 -21.07 0.82
C PHE A 25 -7.68 -22.54 0.63
N GLU A 26 -8.54 -22.88 -0.35
CA GLU A 26 -8.95 -24.24 -0.70
C GLU A 26 -8.31 -24.76 -1.99
N THR A 27 -7.34 -24.03 -2.54
CA THR A 27 -6.65 -24.37 -3.80
C THR A 27 -5.14 -24.36 -3.61
N ASP A 28 -4.43 -25.05 -4.49
CA ASP A 28 -2.97 -25.01 -4.62
C ASP A 28 -2.48 -23.90 -5.56
N ASN A 29 -3.38 -23.07 -6.09
CA ASN A 29 -3.08 -22.09 -7.12
C ASN A 29 -2.48 -20.78 -6.56
N ALA A 30 -1.23 -20.50 -6.89
CA ALA A 30 -0.53 -19.26 -6.52
C ALA A 30 -1.22 -17.99 -7.04
N ALA A 31 -1.93 -18.06 -8.19
CA ALA A 31 -2.67 -16.93 -8.74
C ALA A 31 -3.80 -16.46 -7.80
N ALA A 32 -4.46 -17.38 -7.10
CA ALA A 32 -5.50 -17.04 -6.13
C ALA A 32 -4.92 -16.28 -4.93
N LEU A 33 -3.73 -16.65 -4.46
CA LEU A 33 -3.02 -15.93 -3.41
C LEU A 33 -2.60 -14.54 -3.86
N ALA A 34 -2.13 -14.42 -5.10
CA ALA A 34 -1.74 -13.14 -5.71
C ALA A 34 -2.96 -12.20 -5.89
N LEU A 35 -4.13 -12.74 -6.24
CA LEU A 35 -5.37 -11.97 -6.31
C LEU A 35 -5.76 -11.43 -4.93
N THR A 36 -5.65 -12.24 -3.89
CA THR A 36 -5.87 -11.80 -2.50
C THR A 36 -4.89 -10.68 -2.11
N ALA A 37 -3.60 -10.79 -2.50
CA ALA A 37 -2.62 -9.75 -2.25
C ALA A 37 -2.94 -8.43 -2.98
N GLN A 38 -3.46 -8.50 -4.20
CA GLN A 38 -3.93 -7.31 -4.93
C GLN A 38 -5.10 -6.63 -4.21
N MET A 39 -6.08 -7.39 -3.71
CA MET A 39 -7.18 -6.85 -2.91
C MET A 39 -6.70 -6.20 -1.61
N LEU A 40 -5.70 -6.81 -0.94
CA LEU A 40 -5.07 -6.25 0.25
C LEU A 40 -4.22 -5.00 -0.06
N ALA A 41 -3.74 -4.85 -1.28
CA ALA A 41 -3.07 -3.62 -1.74
C ALA A 41 -4.05 -2.48 -2.07
N LEU A 42 -5.35 -2.78 -2.23
CA LEU A 42 -6.40 -1.82 -2.56
C LEU A 42 -7.14 -1.30 -1.34
N LEU A 43 -7.76 -2.20 -0.57
CA LEU A 43 -8.74 -1.83 0.45
C LEU A 43 -8.12 -1.33 1.77
N PRO A 44 -7.21 -2.05 2.45
CA PRO A 44 -6.60 -1.58 3.69
C PRO A 44 -5.88 -0.24 3.57
N PRO A 45 -5.20 0.12 2.46
CA PRO A 45 -4.58 1.42 2.29
C PRO A 45 -5.54 2.62 2.36
N ILE A 46 -6.84 2.44 2.18
CA ILE A 46 -7.85 3.49 2.44
C ILE A 46 -7.80 3.90 3.92
N ALA A 47 -7.70 2.92 4.84
CA ALA A 47 -7.55 3.21 6.26
C ALA A 47 -6.19 3.87 6.56
N TYR A 48 -5.11 3.47 5.86
CA TYR A 48 -3.78 4.09 6.03
C TYR A 48 -3.78 5.53 5.54
N ALA A 49 -4.45 5.83 4.42
CA ALA A 49 -4.62 7.20 3.93
C ALA A 49 -5.29 8.11 4.97
N ALA A 50 -6.20 7.57 5.79
CA ALA A 50 -6.82 8.33 6.89
C ALA A 50 -5.95 8.44 8.15
N ALA A 51 -5.05 7.47 8.39
CA ALA A 51 -4.34 7.29 9.65
C ALA A 51 -3.15 8.22 9.83
N PHE A 52 -2.37 8.42 8.78
CA PHE A 52 -1.03 9.00 8.87
C PHE A 52 -0.99 10.53 8.78
N THR A 53 -2.14 11.20 8.66
CA THR A 53 -2.24 12.68 8.61
C THR A 53 -1.80 13.37 9.90
N ASP A 54 -1.86 12.69 11.04
CA ASP A 54 -1.58 13.28 12.35
C ASP A 54 -0.13 13.06 12.84
N LEU A 55 0.68 12.28 12.11
CA LEU A 55 2.02 11.90 12.55
C LEU A 55 2.97 13.08 12.80
N SER A 56 2.84 14.16 12.05
CA SER A 56 3.64 15.38 12.24
C SER A 56 3.24 16.19 13.49
N ALA A 57 1.97 16.11 13.89
CA ALA A 57 1.45 16.84 15.03
C ALA A 57 1.48 16.02 16.33
N GLU A 58 1.78 14.74 16.25
CA GLU A 58 1.78 13.84 17.41
C GLU A 58 2.95 14.14 18.38
N SER A 59 4.11 14.52 17.85
CA SER A 59 5.27 14.91 18.67
C SER A 59 5.01 16.18 19.48
N GLU A 60 4.30 17.14 18.91
CA GLU A 60 3.89 18.36 19.64
C GLU A 60 2.89 18.02 20.75
N ARG A 61 1.92 17.15 20.47
CA ARG A 61 0.92 16.71 21.46
C ARG A 61 1.52 15.91 22.61
N LEU A 62 2.58 15.14 22.34
CA LEU A 62 3.27 14.33 23.35
C LEU A 62 4.36 15.13 24.08
N GLY A 63 4.61 16.39 23.71
CA GLY A 63 5.65 17.23 24.33
C GLY A 63 7.07 16.75 24.07
N VAL A 64 7.28 15.87 23.08
CA VAL A 64 8.61 15.31 22.75
C VAL A 64 9.32 16.09 21.64
N SER A 65 8.68 17.12 21.10
CA SER A 65 9.22 17.93 19.99
C SER A 65 10.56 18.59 20.35
N GLU A 66 10.75 19.02 21.60
CA GLU A 66 12.00 19.63 22.06
C GLU A 66 13.15 18.59 22.11
N ILE A 67 12.86 17.38 22.60
CA ILE A 67 13.83 16.28 22.64
C ILE A 67 14.22 15.88 21.22
N GLU A 68 13.25 15.83 20.31
CA GLU A 68 13.51 15.49 18.90
C GLU A 68 14.30 16.56 18.16
N SER A 69 14.06 17.84 18.46
CA SER A 69 14.81 18.95 17.85
C SER A 69 16.26 19.02 18.35
N SER A 70 16.55 18.53 19.56
CA SER A 70 17.90 18.46 20.13
C SER A 70 18.69 17.21 19.67
N ALA A 71 18.02 16.20 19.12
CA ALA A 71 18.68 14.99 18.65
C ALA A 71 19.39 15.23 17.31
N PRO A 72 20.64 14.75 17.12
CA PRO A 72 21.40 14.90 15.89
C PRO A 72 20.90 13.93 14.79
N VAL A 73 19.58 13.84 14.60
CA VAL A 73 18.94 12.94 13.62
C VAL A 73 18.41 13.74 12.44
N HIS A 74 18.66 13.24 11.23
CA HIS A 74 18.14 13.87 10.03
C HIS A 74 16.62 13.80 10.01
N PRO A 75 15.88 14.91 9.84
CA PRO A 75 14.42 14.96 10.02
C PRO A 75 13.65 14.08 9.00
N VAL A 76 14.21 13.85 7.81
CA VAL A 76 13.61 12.89 6.86
C VAL A 76 13.72 11.47 7.42
N ALA A 77 14.85 11.12 8.04
CA ALA A 77 15.00 9.80 8.65
C ALA A 77 14.03 9.61 9.83
N LEU A 78 13.83 10.65 10.65
CA LEU A 78 12.86 10.61 11.74
C LEU A 78 11.42 10.45 11.23
N ALA A 79 11.04 11.25 10.22
CA ALA A 79 9.72 11.14 9.59
C ALA A 79 9.50 9.75 8.98
N ALA A 80 10.50 9.23 8.26
CA ALA A 80 10.45 7.89 7.68
C ALA A 80 10.33 6.81 8.76
N ALA A 81 11.10 6.88 9.84
CA ALA A 81 11.05 5.92 10.94
C ALA A 81 9.66 5.88 11.60
N ARG A 82 9.02 7.04 11.80
CA ARG A 82 7.66 7.12 12.34
C ARG A 82 6.63 6.47 11.40
N VAL A 83 6.70 6.82 10.11
CA VAL A 83 5.79 6.24 9.12
C VAL A 83 5.99 4.73 9.04
N LEU A 84 7.23 4.25 8.95
CA LEU A 84 7.53 2.82 8.87
C LEU A 84 7.11 2.06 10.13
N GLY A 85 7.37 2.62 11.32
CA GLY A 85 6.98 2.00 12.58
C GLY A 85 5.46 1.87 12.72
N ALA A 86 4.72 2.94 12.42
CA ALA A 86 3.25 2.90 12.44
C ALA A 86 2.70 1.99 11.33
N LEU A 87 3.29 2.02 10.14
CA LEU A 87 2.90 1.18 9.01
C LEU A 87 3.08 -0.31 9.32
N PHE A 88 4.18 -0.68 9.98
CA PHE A 88 4.43 -2.06 10.41
C PHE A 88 3.26 -2.61 11.23
N VAL A 89 2.79 -1.85 12.22
CA VAL A 89 1.65 -2.26 13.07
C VAL A 89 0.35 -2.30 12.27
N MET A 90 0.15 -1.34 11.36
CA MET A 90 -1.08 -1.23 10.56
C MET A 90 -1.19 -2.29 9.47
N THR A 91 -0.09 -2.84 9.00
CA THR A 91 -0.07 -3.90 7.98
C THR A 91 -0.17 -5.31 8.55
N LEU A 92 -0.07 -5.48 9.88
CA LEU A 92 -0.21 -6.80 10.53
C LEU A 92 -1.51 -7.53 10.16
N PRO A 93 -2.70 -6.89 10.09
CA PRO A 93 -3.92 -7.56 9.65
C PRO A 93 -3.80 -8.12 8.22
N SER A 94 -3.24 -7.36 7.29
CA SER A 94 -3.04 -7.80 5.91
C SER A 94 -2.05 -8.95 5.80
N ALA A 95 -0.97 -8.91 6.58
CA ALA A 95 -0.02 -10.01 6.67
C ALA A 95 -0.67 -11.27 7.25
N GLY A 96 -1.48 -11.11 8.31
CA GLY A 96 -2.21 -12.22 8.94
C GLY A 96 -3.19 -12.90 7.97
N VAL A 97 -3.94 -12.11 7.20
CA VAL A 97 -4.86 -12.62 6.17
C VAL A 97 -4.10 -13.40 5.09
N LEU A 98 -2.99 -12.85 4.58
CA LEU A 98 -2.19 -13.53 3.56
C LEU A 98 -1.58 -14.84 4.07
N LEU A 99 -1.05 -14.83 5.29
CA LEU A 99 -0.51 -16.03 5.93
C LEU A 99 -1.60 -17.08 6.21
N PHE A 100 -2.80 -16.65 6.57
CA PHE A 100 -3.95 -17.54 6.74
C PHE A 100 -4.30 -18.24 5.42
N CYS A 101 -4.41 -17.49 4.32
CA CYS A 101 -4.67 -18.05 2.99
C CYS A 101 -3.52 -18.99 2.56
N ALA A 102 -2.26 -18.61 2.81
CA ALA A 102 -1.11 -19.46 2.51
C ALA A 102 -1.12 -20.77 3.31
N GLY A 103 -1.50 -20.71 4.59
CA GLY A 103 -1.67 -21.91 5.42
C GLY A 103 -2.72 -22.85 4.87
N GLY A 104 -3.87 -22.33 4.42
CA GLY A 104 -4.89 -23.11 3.72
C GLY A 104 -4.35 -23.77 2.45
N GLN A 105 -3.65 -23.01 1.60
CA GLN A 105 -3.05 -23.55 0.38
C GLN A 105 -2.00 -24.63 0.64
N MET A 106 -1.23 -24.51 1.72
CA MET A 106 -0.28 -25.58 2.11
C MET A 106 -0.99 -26.90 2.40
N LEU A 107 -2.16 -26.86 3.04
CA LEU A 107 -2.97 -28.05 3.31
C LEU A 107 -3.52 -28.69 2.03
N HIS A 108 -3.65 -27.92 0.95
CA HIS A 108 -4.15 -28.35 -0.35
C HIS A 108 -3.02 -28.67 -1.38
N GLY A 109 -1.76 -28.69 -0.94
CA GLY A 109 -0.65 -29.17 -1.77
C GLY A 109 0.34 -28.09 -2.26
N ASN A 110 0.09 -26.80 -2.01
CA ASN A 110 1.05 -25.74 -2.35
C ASN A 110 2.12 -25.59 -1.27
N ALA A 111 3.18 -26.38 -1.32
CA ALA A 111 4.28 -26.35 -0.35
C ALA A 111 5.00 -24.98 -0.27
N TRP A 112 4.91 -24.15 -1.30
CA TRP A 112 5.60 -22.86 -1.39
C TRP A 112 4.72 -21.67 -0.99
N ALA A 113 3.46 -21.90 -0.61
CA ALA A 113 2.47 -20.84 -0.36
C ALA A 113 2.94 -19.79 0.66
N VAL A 114 3.63 -20.19 1.72
CA VAL A 114 4.15 -19.24 2.73
C VAL A 114 5.24 -18.34 2.13
N LEU A 115 6.17 -18.90 1.36
CA LEU A 115 7.19 -18.07 0.69
C LEU A 115 6.55 -17.14 -0.34
N GLN A 116 5.59 -17.62 -1.11
CA GLN A 116 4.82 -16.82 -2.06
C GLN A 116 4.08 -15.67 -1.36
N SER A 117 3.47 -15.93 -0.19
CA SER A 117 2.79 -14.91 0.59
C SER A 117 3.74 -13.81 1.09
N VAL A 118 4.95 -14.17 1.51
CA VAL A 118 5.97 -13.20 1.92
C VAL A 118 6.41 -12.33 0.75
N VAL A 119 6.66 -12.92 -0.41
CA VAL A 119 7.03 -12.18 -1.64
C VAL A 119 5.90 -11.26 -2.08
N LEU A 120 4.66 -11.74 -2.10
CA LEU A 120 3.47 -10.94 -2.44
C LEU A 120 3.24 -9.81 -1.43
N PHE A 121 3.40 -10.08 -0.15
CA PHE A 121 3.30 -9.04 0.87
C PHE A 121 4.35 -7.95 0.66
N ALA A 122 5.61 -8.32 0.47
CA ALA A 122 6.72 -7.38 0.29
C ALA A 122 6.67 -6.63 -1.05
N GLY A 123 6.21 -7.28 -2.13
CA GLY A 123 6.23 -6.71 -3.48
C GLY A 123 4.93 -6.02 -3.90
N VAL A 124 3.79 -6.42 -3.33
CA VAL A 124 2.46 -5.91 -3.73
C VAL A 124 1.82 -5.09 -2.61
N VAL A 125 1.65 -5.69 -1.43
CA VAL A 125 0.89 -5.07 -0.33
C VAL A 125 1.67 -3.92 0.32
N LEU A 126 2.92 -4.17 0.69
CA LEU A 126 3.74 -3.20 1.42
C LEU A 126 4.04 -1.92 0.61
N PRO A 127 4.39 -1.98 -0.69
CA PRO A 127 4.60 -0.76 -1.48
C PRO A 127 3.34 0.08 -1.64
N ALA A 128 2.17 -0.54 -1.84
CA ALA A 128 0.89 0.16 -1.91
C ALA A 128 0.54 0.82 -0.57
N ALA A 129 0.72 0.11 0.53
CA ALA A 129 0.52 0.62 1.88
C ALA A 129 1.47 1.81 2.19
N LEU A 130 2.74 1.70 1.79
CA LEU A 130 3.72 2.77 1.96
C LEU A 130 3.37 4.01 1.14
N MET A 131 2.90 3.84 -0.09
CA MET A 131 2.43 4.97 -0.92
C MET A 131 1.25 5.68 -0.27
N ALA A 132 0.23 4.96 0.19
CA ALA A 132 -0.93 5.54 0.86
C ALA A 132 -0.55 6.27 2.15
N ALA A 133 0.33 5.69 2.96
CA ALA A 133 0.85 6.29 4.20
C ALA A 133 1.66 7.55 3.91
N SER A 134 2.52 7.54 2.88
CA SER A 134 3.34 8.68 2.47
C SER A 134 2.48 9.83 1.94
N LEU A 135 1.46 9.52 1.15
CA LEU A 135 0.48 10.49 0.65
C LEU A 135 -0.28 11.13 1.81
N SER A 136 -0.70 10.33 2.78
CA SER A 136 -1.38 10.78 4.00
C SER A 136 -0.49 11.71 4.84
N ALA A 137 0.76 11.33 5.06
CA ALA A 137 1.73 12.15 5.80
C ALA A 137 2.00 13.48 5.09
N PHE A 138 2.10 13.47 3.76
CA PHE A 138 2.29 14.68 2.96
C PHE A 138 1.05 15.59 3.03
N ALA A 139 -0.16 15.05 2.88
CA ALA A 139 -1.40 15.80 3.03
C ALA A 139 -1.51 16.43 4.44
N GLY A 140 -1.16 15.69 5.49
CA GLY A 140 -1.15 16.17 6.88
C GLY A 140 -0.12 17.28 7.13
N ALA A 141 1.01 17.28 6.40
CA ALA A 141 1.99 18.36 6.46
C ALA A 141 1.49 19.64 5.78
N LEU A 142 0.59 19.57 4.80
CA LEU A 142 0.09 20.71 4.04
C LEU A 142 -1.21 21.30 4.57
N LEU A 143 -2.12 20.47 5.07
CA LEU A 143 -3.51 20.82 5.30
C LEU A 143 -3.90 20.62 6.78
N PRO A 144 -4.98 21.29 7.25
CA PRO A 144 -5.58 20.99 8.54
C PRO A 144 -6.07 19.54 8.60
N ARG A 145 -6.03 18.91 9.77
CA ARG A 145 -6.27 17.46 9.96
C ARG A 145 -7.50 16.90 9.25
N ALA A 146 -8.67 17.57 9.42
CA ALA A 146 -9.91 17.08 8.84
C ALA A 146 -9.85 17.08 7.30
N VAL A 147 -9.33 18.17 6.71
CA VAL A 147 -9.18 18.31 5.26
C VAL A 147 -8.12 17.34 4.73
N ALA A 148 -7.00 17.20 5.45
CA ALA A 148 -5.93 16.27 5.07
C ALA A 148 -6.43 14.83 4.95
N ARG A 149 -7.26 14.37 5.88
CA ARG A 149 -7.85 13.02 5.83
C ARG A 149 -8.73 12.83 4.61
N ILE A 150 -9.62 13.77 4.35
CA ILE A 150 -10.51 13.71 3.19
C ILE A 150 -9.69 13.71 1.90
N VAL A 151 -8.74 14.65 1.77
CA VAL A 151 -7.88 14.77 0.59
C VAL A 151 -7.03 13.51 0.38
N ALA A 152 -6.46 12.94 1.44
CA ALA A 152 -5.65 11.72 1.32
C ALA A 152 -6.49 10.51 0.89
N ILE A 153 -7.71 10.34 1.43
CA ILE A 153 -8.62 9.27 1.02
C ILE A 153 -9.06 9.48 -0.44
N VAL A 154 -9.49 10.69 -0.80
CA VAL A 154 -9.93 11.00 -2.16
C VAL A 154 -8.80 10.83 -3.16
N ALA A 155 -7.58 11.28 -2.83
CA ALA A 155 -6.41 11.10 -3.67
C ALA A 155 -6.05 9.62 -3.84
N TRP A 156 -6.12 8.80 -2.76
CA TRP A 156 -5.92 7.36 -2.86
C TRP A 156 -6.98 6.69 -3.73
N LEU A 157 -8.26 7.02 -3.52
CA LEU A 157 -9.35 6.55 -4.38
C LEU A 157 -9.15 7.01 -5.83
N GLY A 158 -8.70 8.25 -6.04
CA GLY A 158 -8.35 8.76 -7.37
C GLY A 158 -7.26 7.94 -8.06
N VAL A 159 -6.21 7.56 -7.32
CA VAL A 159 -5.16 6.65 -7.82
C VAL A 159 -5.76 5.29 -8.19
N LEU A 160 -6.67 4.75 -7.39
CA LEU A 160 -7.37 3.50 -7.69
C LEU A 160 -8.26 3.65 -8.94
N PHE A 161 -9.07 4.68 -9.01
CA PHE A 161 -9.96 4.93 -10.17
C PHE A 161 -9.18 5.19 -11.45
N LEU A 162 -8.09 5.94 -11.40
CA LEU A 162 -7.24 6.17 -12.58
C LEU A 162 -6.65 4.86 -13.12
N THR A 163 -6.27 3.94 -12.23
CA THR A 163 -5.75 2.63 -12.65
C THR A 163 -6.83 1.70 -13.20
N VAL A 164 -8.10 1.94 -12.83
CA VAL A 164 -9.26 1.14 -13.27
C VAL A 164 -9.85 1.67 -14.57
N PHE A 165 -9.98 2.99 -14.72
CA PHE A 165 -10.76 3.61 -15.81
C PHE A 165 -9.88 4.16 -16.94
N VAL A 166 -8.56 4.25 -16.78
CA VAL A 166 -7.70 4.63 -17.91
C VAL A 166 -7.37 3.37 -18.71
N PRO A 167 -8.01 3.17 -19.89
CA PRO A 167 -7.66 2.05 -20.74
C PRO A 167 -6.21 2.20 -21.16
N VAL A 168 -5.39 1.25 -20.75
CA VAL A 168 -4.01 1.20 -21.20
C VAL A 168 -4.02 0.63 -22.60
N SER A 169 -3.70 1.47 -23.57
CA SER A 169 -3.45 1.02 -24.93
C SER A 169 -2.40 -0.12 -24.89
N PRO A 170 -2.65 -1.23 -25.56
CA PRO A 170 -1.75 -2.39 -25.55
C PRO A 170 -0.48 -2.15 -26.39
N GLU A 171 0.06 -0.92 -26.38
CA GLU A 171 1.30 -0.63 -27.07
C GLU A 171 2.48 -1.28 -26.35
N PRO A 172 3.32 -2.04 -27.08
CA PRO A 172 4.52 -2.63 -26.51
C PRO A 172 5.45 -1.51 -26.03
N GLY A 173 5.78 -1.52 -24.73
CA GLY A 173 6.67 -0.52 -24.09
C GLY A 173 5.96 0.56 -23.26
N SER A 174 4.62 0.60 -23.19
CA SER A 174 3.92 1.48 -22.25
C SER A 174 4.06 0.96 -20.82
N LEU A 175 4.64 1.76 -19.93
CA LEU A 175 4.69 1.47 -18.50
C LEU A 175 3.26 1.51 -17.94
N ARG A 176 2.75 0.35 -17.55
CA ARG A 176 1.42 0.22 -16.96
C ARG A 176 1.48 0.52 -15.48
N LEU A 177 1.04 1.72 -15.10
CA LEU A 177 0.91 2.14 -13.70
C LEU A 177 -0.40 1.57 -13.09
N HIS A 178 -0.56 0.25 -13.10
CA HIS A 178 -1.73 -0.38 -12.51
C HIS A 178 -1.44 -0.80 -11.07
N ILE A 179 -2.04 -0.11 -10.10
CA ILE A 179 -2.04 -0.55 -8.71
C ILE A 179 -3.04 -1.71 -8.53
N ALA A 180 -4.20 -1.64 -9.22
CA ALA A 180 -5.24 -2.66 -9.19
C ALA A 180 -4.89 -3.94 -9.94
N ALA A 181 -4.03 -3.87 -10.95
CA ALA A 181 -3.49 -5.01 -11.68
C ALA A 181 -1.98 -4.99 -11.51
N ASP A 182 -1.50 -5.40 -10.32
CA ASP A 182 -0.07 -5.31 -10.03
C ASP A 182 0.73 -6.21 -10.98
N PRO A 183 1.62 -5.64 -11.80
CA PRO A 183 2.42 -6.40 -12.75
C PRO A 183 3.26 -7.50 -12.11
N LEU A 184 3.65 -7.34 -10.83
CA LEU A 184 4.39 -8.37 -10.09
C LEU A 184 3.52 -9.62 -9.85
N ALA A 185 2.25 -9.41 -9.46
CA ALA A 185 1.29 -10.49 -9.26
C ALA A 185 1.01 -11.23 -10.58
N GLN A 186 0.96 -10.51 -11.70
CA GLN A 186 0.74 -11.09 -13.02
C GLN A 186 1.99 -11.83 -13.55
N ALA A 187 3.15 -11.17 -13.54
CA ALA A 187 4.37 -11.70 -14.16
C ALA A 187 4.94 -12.92 -13.45
N PHE A 188 4.83 -12.97 -12.11
CA PHE A 188 5.46 -14.04 -11.32
C PHE A 188 4.48 -15.07 -10.76
N PHE A 189 3.20 -14.72 -10.64
CA PHE A 189 2.20 -15.62 -10.02
C PHE A 189 1.02 -15.93 -10.93
N GLY A 190 0.99 -15.42 -12.17
CA GLY A 190 -0.06 -15.69 -13.14
C GLY A 190 -1.45 -15.17 -12.72
N SER A 191 -1.49 -14.16 -11.86
CA SER A 191 -2.74 -13.55 -11.42
C SER A 191 -3.43 -12.83 -12.56
N THR A 192 -4.77 -12.92 -12.60
CA THR A 192 -5.58 -12.11 -13.48
C THR A 192 -5.74 -10.68 -12.95
N PRO A 193 -6.00 -9.68 -13.81
CA PRO A 193 -6.40 -8.34 -13.36
C PRO A 193 -7.68 -8.42 -12.53
N LEU A 194 -7.78 -7.60 -11.47
CA LEU A 194 -8.95 -7.54 -10.60
C LEU A 194 -10.24 -7.15 -11.32
N LEU A 195 -10.12 -6.39 -12.39
CA LEU A 195 -11.21 -5.97 -13.25
C LEU A 195 -10.91 -6.49 -14.64
N ASP A 196 -11.67 -7.50 -15.02
CA ASP A 196 -11.53 -8.17 -16.30
C ASP A 196 -12.11 -7.29 -17.41
N TYR A 197 -11.27 -6.48 -18.02
CA TYR A 197 -11.58 -5.87 -19.30
C TYR A 197 -11.18 -6.87 -20.38
N PRO A 198 -12.12 -7.28 -21.26
CA PRO A 198 -11.86 -8.32 -22.27
C PRO A 198 -10.68 -8.01 -23.21
N GLU A 199 -10.29 -6.74 -23.31
CA GLU A 199 -9.14 -6.32 -24.12
C GLU A 199 -7.79 -6.33 -23.37
N SER A 200 -7.81 -6.32 -22.03
CA SER A 200 -6.59 -6.28 -21.21
C SER A 200 -6.05 -7.67 -20.82
N ALA A 201 -6.88 -8.70 -20.96
CA ALA A 201 -6.51 -10.07 -20.58
C ALA A 201 -5.43 -10.70 -21.46
N ALA A 202 -5.15 -10.13 -22.63
CA ALA A 202 -4.24 -10.72 -23.61
C ALA A 202 -2.75 -10.39 -23.42
N VAL A 203 -2.40 -9.45 -22.52
CA VAL A 203 -1.00 -9.00 -22.38
C VAL A 203 -0.50 -9.29 -20.98
N SER A 204 0.26 -10.36 -20.83
CA SER A 204 0.99 -10.67 -19.60
C SER A 204 2.02 -9.58 -19.32
N ALA A 205 2.06 -9.09 -18.07
CA ALA A 205 3.09 -8.15 -17.63
C ALA A 205 4.48 -8.80 -17.70
N SER A 206 5.48 -8.06 -18.16
CA SER A 206 6.85 -8.55 -18.15
C SER A 206 7.47 -8.44 -16.75
N PRO A 207 8.41 -9.32 -16.37
CA PRO A 207 9.15 -9.19 -15.11
C PRO A 207 9.88 -7.85 -14.97
N PHE A 208 10.32 -7.26 -16.07
CA PHE A 208 10.96 -5.95 -16.08
C PHE A 208 9.97 -4.83 -15.68
N GLU A 209 8.76 -4.84 -16.23
CA GLU A 209 7.71 -3.89 -15.86
C GLU A 209 7.33 -4.01 -14.39
N ALA A 210 7.27 -5.24 -13.87
CA ALA A 210 7.00 -5.50 -12.46
C ALA A 210 8.05 -4.86 -11.54
N LEU A 211 9.32 -5.06 -11.85
CA LEU A 211 10.43 -4.48 -11.08
C LEU A 211 10.49 -2.96 -11.24
N ALA A 212 10.29 -2.44 -12.45
CA ALA A 212 10.27 -1.00 -12.70
C ALA A 212 9.16 -0.30 -11.91
N LEU A 213 7.95 -0.88 -11.87
CA LEU A 213 6.84 -0.35 -11.08
C LEU A 213 7.12 -0.42 -9.57
N LEU A 214 7.74 -1.50 -9.09
CA LEU A 214 8.13 -1.63 -7.69
C LEU A 214 9.09 -0.50 -7.28
N VAL A 215 10.13 -0.26 -8.07
CA VAL A 215 11.09 0.84 -7.85
C VAL A 215 10.38 2.19 -7.90
N PHE A 216 9.49 2.39 -8.86
CA PHE A 216 8.70 3.61 -8.99
C PHE A 216 7.83 3.87 -7.76
N LYS A 217 7.12 2.86 -7.22
CA LYS A 217 6.31 2.99 -6.01
C LYS A 217 7.16 3.44 -4.81
N PHE A 218 8.34 2.84 -4.60
CA PHE A 218 9.25 3.24 -3.54
C PHE A 218 9.82 4.66 -3.75
N ALA A 219 10.16 5.03 -4.98
CA ALA A 219 10.65 6.36 -5.31
C ALA A 219 9.60 7.45 -5.03
N VAL A 220 8.35 7.22 -5.43
CA VAL A 220 7.23 8.12 -5.16
C VAL A 220 6.98 8.26 -3.65
N ALA A 221 6.96 7.14 -2.91
CA ALA A 221 6.79 7.17 -1.46
C ALA A 221 7.92 7.95 -0.77
N ALA A 222 9.17 7.73 -1.15
CA ALA A 222 10.32 8.46 -0.63
C ALA A 222 10.25 9.96 -0.95
N ALA A 223 9.85 10.32 -2.17
CA ALA A 223 9.69 11.72 -2.57
C ALA A 223 8.59 12.42 -1.76
N LEU A 224 7.45 11.77 -1.54
CA LEU A 224 6.36 12.31 -0.71
C LEU A 224 6.78 12.49 0.75
N LEU A 225 7.52 11.55 1.34
CA LEU A 225 8.04 11.67 2.70
C LEU A 225 9.08 12.79 2.82
N ALA A 226 9.98 12.93 1.85
CA ALA A 226 10.95 14.01 1.82
C ALA A 226 10.26 15.37 1.69
N ALA A 227 9.24 15.48 0.84
CA ALA A 227 8.44 16.68 0.69
C ALA A 227 7.67 17.02 1.99
N ALA A 228 7.06 16.03 2.64
CA ALA A 228 6.39 16.21 3.93
C ALA A 228 7.35 16.76 5.00
N ALA A 229 8.55 16.19 5.12
CA ALA A 229 9.58 16.66 6.04
C ALA A 229 10.06 18.07 5.73
N ALA A 230 10.22 18.42 4.45
CA ALA A 230 10.61 19.77 4.02
C ALA A 230 9.55 20.84 4.36
N VAL A 231 8.27 20.49 4.17
CA VAL A 231 7.14 21.37 4.54
C VAL A 231 7.05 21.58 6.04
N ALA A 232 7.17 20.51 6.82
CA ALA A 232 7.16 20.57 8.30
C ALA A 232 8.26 21.50 8.83
N ARG A 233 9.48 21.39 8.29
CA ARG A 233 10.59 22.29 8.64
C ARG A 233 10.28 23.76 8.35
N ARG A 234 9.76 24.09 7.16
CA ARG A 234 9.46 25.47 6.80
C ARG A 234 8.43 26.12 7.72
N ARG A 235 7.51 25.31 8.27
CA ARG A 235 6.52 25.80 9.24
C ARG A 235 7.15 26.11 10.60
N SER A 236 8.04 25.27 11.11
CA SER A 236 8.73 25.52 12.38
C SER A 236 9.55 26.80 12.38
N TYR A 237 10.20 27.16 11.25
CA TYR A 237 10.96 28.40 11.11
C TYR A 237 10.09 29.67 11.03
N ARG A 238 8.79 29.58 10.74
CA ARG A 238 7.90 30.73 10.68
C ARG A 238 7.22 31.07 12.01
N CYS A 239 7.29 30.16 12.97
CA CYS A 239 6.71 30.34 14.31
C CYS A 239 7.73 30.93 15.33
N HIS A 240 8.97 31.07 14.93
CA HIS A 240 10.03 31.82 15.66
C HIS A 240 10.33 33.14 14.95
#